data_b22e10efd900da8a1c13072edefe43f2
#
_entry.id   b22e10efd900da8a1c13072edefe43f2
#
_cell.length_a   1.000
_cell.length_b   1.000
_cell.length_c   1.000
_cell.angle_alpha   90.00
_cell.angle_beta   90.00
_cell.angle_gamma   90.00
#
_symmetry.space_group_name_H-M   'P 1'
#
loop_
_entity.id
_entity.type
_entity.pdbx_description
1 polymer ?
#
loop_
_entity_poly.entity_id
_entity_poly.type
_entity_poly.pdbx_seq_one_letter_code
_entity_poly.pdbx_strand_id
1 'polypeptide(L)'
;MHLRTYQVVAALVSLAVATAHAEDKRKCTTPPAECERLIRQMLSGRRYLGVQLVELNPGLSVKSVVEDGPADRSDLRAGDRFMAVNGKSTRDATIKDFKQILGDAKETGRLWIIVQRGGILKKIDVRMEPYTKAQIDKIVAQHLAEAHGIGAASAQP
;
A
#
# COMPACT_ATOMS: atom_id res chain seq x y z
N MET A 1 -7.67 75.22 15.27
CA MET A 1 -8.45 74.31 16.10
C MET A 1 -9.29 73.44 15.21
N HIS A 2 -8.81 72.26 14.83
CA HIS A 2 -9.60 71.22 14.17
C HIS A 2 -9.23 69.89 14.74
N LEU A 3 -10.14 69.33 15.56
CA LEU A 3 -10.08 67.97 16.05
C LEU A 3 -10.40 67.05 14.87
N ARG A 4 -9.47 66.15 14.52
CA ARG A 4 -9.72 65.05 13.61
C ARG A 4 -9.92 63.77 14.41
N THR A 5 -11.16 63.33 14.47
CA THR A 5 -11.60 62.04 14.96
C THR A 5 -11.04 60.92 14.11
N TYR A 6 -10.19 60.06 14.67
CA TYR A 6 -9.77 58.81 14.01
C TYR A 6 -10.82 57.74 14.33
N GLN A 7 -11.53 57.32 13.32
CA GLN A 7 -12.37 56.13 13.36
C GLN A 7 -11.49 54.88 13.28
N VAL A 8 -11.53 54.09 14.33
CA VAL A 8 -10.89 52.77 14.38
C VAL A 8 -11.82 51.79 13.68
N VAL A 9 -11.42 51.37 12.45
CA VAL A 9 -12.08 50.29 11.73
C VAL A 9 -11.54 48.97 12.25
N ALA A 10 -12.36 48.30 13.09
CA ALA A 10 -12.07 46.94 13.53
C ALA A 10 -12.31 45.96 12.37
N ALA A 11 -11.25 45.47 11.76
CA ALA A 11 -11.29 44.40 10.78
C ALA A 11 -11.53 43.07 11.51
N LEU A 12 -12.73 42.52 11.36
CA LEU A 12 -13.07 41.15 11.76
C LEU A 12 -12.38 40.19 10.81
N VAL A 13 -11.28 39.59 11.27
CA VAL A 13 -10.62 38.47 10.57
C VAL A 13 -11.48 37.23 10.82
N SER A 14 -12.29 36.85 9.82
CA SER A 14 -13.01 35.58 9.82
C SER A 14 -12.02 34.45 9.65
N LEU A 15 -11.78 33.72 10.73
CA LEU A 15 -10.99 32.50 10.74
C LEU A 15 -11.80 31.40 10.00
N ALA A 16 -11.54 31.21 8.71
CA ALA A 16 -12.07 30.07 7.98
C ALA A 16 -11.41 28.81 8.53
N VAL A 17 -12.14 28.08 9.36
CA VAL A 17 -11.78 26.73 9.79
C VAL A 17 -11.85 25.84 8.55
N ALA A 18 -10.71 25.53 7.97
CA ALA A 18 -10.60 24.50 6.94
C ALA A 18 -10.95 23.16 7.63
N THR A 19 -12.19 22.70 7.42
CA THR A 19 -12.59 21.34 7.75
C THR A 19 -11.74 20.42 6.86
N ALA A 20 -10.73 19.79 7.46
CA ALA A 20 -10.02 18.69 6.84
C ALA A 20 -11.07 17.66 6.44
N HIS A 21 -11.25 17.46 5.14
CA HIS A 21 -12.04 16.37 4.62
C HIS A 21 -11.28 15.10 5.02
N ALA A 22 -11.76 14.45 6.09
CA ALA A 22 -11.42 13.06 6.35
C ALA A 22 -11.77 12.31 5.06
N GLU A 23 -10.77 11.71 4.40
CA GLU A 23 -10.98 10.82 3.26
C GLU A 23 -12.03 9.80 3.68
N ASP A 24 -13.21 9.92 3.08
CA ASP A 24 -14.28 8.94 3.22
C ASP A 24 -13.73 7.63 2.68
N LYS A 25 -13.23 6.79 3.58
CA LYS A 25 -12.83 5.41 3.27
C LYS A 25 -14.09 4.76 2.73
N ARG A 26 -14.16 4.61 1.41
CA ARG A 26 -15.34 4.13 0.69
C ARG A 26 -15.80 2.84 1.34
N LYS A 27 -16.94 2.92 2.04
CA LYS A 27 -17.59 1.77 2.64
C LYS A 27 -17.88 0.76 1.54
N CYS A 28 -17.47 -0.48 1.75
CA CYS A 28 -17.78 -1.54 0.82
C CYS A 28 -19.30 -1.74 0.80
N THR A 29 -19.89 -1.73 -0.39
CA THR A 29 -21.35 -1.92 -0.57
C THR A 29 -21.76 -3.38 -0.71
N THR A 30 -20.79 -4.27 -0.94
CA THR A 30 -21.02 -5.72 -1.01
C THR A 30 -21.34 -6.27 0.38
N PRO A 31 -22.31 -7.18 0.53
CA PRO A 31 -22.59 -7.81 1.82
C PRO A 31 -21.34 -8.45 2.44
N PRO A 32 -21.11 -8.33 3.77
CA PRO A 32 -19.89 -8.81 4.40
C PRO A 32 -19.53 -10.27 4.11
N ALA A 33 -20.50 -11.18 4.17
CA ALA A 33 -20.28 -12.60 3.88
C ALA A 33 -19.88 -12.86 2.41
N GLU A 34 -20.45 -12.11 1.48
CA GLU A 34 -20.07 -12.21 0.08
C GLU A 34 -18.68 -11.61 -0.17
N CYS A 35 -18.39 -10.49 0.48
CA CYS A 35 -17.08 -9.85 0.42
C CYS A 35 -15.99 -10.79 0.94
N GLU A 36 -16.20 -11.44 2.08
CA GLU A 36 -15.31 -12.47 2.60
C GLU A 36 -15.08 -13.59 1.59
N ARG A 37 -16.15 -14.15 1.03
CA ARG A 37 -16.08 -15.23 0.03
C ARG A 37 -15.26 -14.81 -1.19
N LEU A 38 -15.48 -13.60 -1.71
CA LEU A 38 -14.75 -13.08 -2.86
C LEU A 38 -13.28 -12.87 -2.56
N ILE A 39 -12.91 -12.32 -1.40
CA ILE A 39 -11.52 -12.14 -0.99
C ILE A 39 -10.82 -13.49 -0.91
N ARG A 40 -11.43 -14.47 -0.24
CA ARG A 40 -10.88 -15.83 -0.15
C ARG A 40 -10.67 -16.46 -1.52
N GLN A 41 -11.65 -16.36 -2.40
CA GLN A 41 -11.55 -16.86 -3.76
C GLN A 41 -10.45 -16.16 -4.57
N MET A 42 -10.35 -14.84 -4.45
CA MET A 42 -9.33 -14.05 -5.15
C MET A 42 -7.90 -14.36 -4.69
N LEU A 43 -7.71 -14.65 -3.41
CA LEU A 43 -6.38 -14.88 -2.84
C LEU A 43 -5.95 -16.34 -2.86
N SER A 44 -6.91 -17.29 -2.93
CA SER A 44 -6.63 -18.72 -3.00
C SER A 44 -5.76 -19.05 -4.20
N GLY A 45 -4.62 -19.71 -3.95
CA GLY A 45 -3.64 -20.07 -4.98
C GLY A 45 -2.84 -18.92 -5.58
N ARG A 46 -3.15 -17.67 -5.25
CA ARG A 46 -2.35 -16.53 -5.70
C ARG A 46 -1.03 -16.44 -4.95
N ARG A 47 0.02 -16.13 -5.69
CA ARG A 47 1.34 -15.85 -5.13
C ARG A 47 1.49 -14.38 -4.82
N TYR A 48 2.24 -14.06 -3.76
CA TYR A 48 2.54 -12.70 -3.35
C TYR A 48 4.04 -12.50 -3.16
N LEU A 49 4.47 -11.26 -3.26
CA LEU A 49 5.86 -10.85 -3.05
C LEU A 49 6.11 -10.44 -1.59
N GLY A 50 5.13 -9.84 -0.94
CA GLY A 50 5.24 -9.39 0.45
C GLY A 50 5.89 -8.02 0.60
N VAL A 51 5.61 -7.08 -0.33
CA VAL A 51 6.08 -5.69 -0.24
C VAL A 51 4.93 -4.71 -0.38
N GLN A 52 5.03 -3.60 0.32
CA GLN A 52 4.30 -2.38 0.01
C GLN A 52 5.25 -1.43 -0.73
N LEU A 53 4.79 -0.91 -1.85
CA LEU A 53 5.54 0.06 -2.64
C LEU A 53 4.92 1.44 -2.52
N VAL A 54 5.78 2.46 -2.66
CA VAL A 54 5.41 3.85 -2.85
C VAL A 54 5.97 4.33 -4.17
N GLU A 55 5.17 5.11 -4.90
CA GLU A 55 5.65 5.79 -6.09
C GLU A 55 6.55 6.95 -5.70
N LEU A 56 7.67 7.05 -6.36
CA LEU A 56 8.55 8.21 -6.34
C LEU A 56 8.38 8.98 -7.65
N ASN A 57 8.93 10.14 -7.72
CA ASN A 57 9.02 10.88 -8.99
C ASN A 57 10.50 11.06 -9.38
N PRO A 58 11.04 10.14 -10.24
CA PRO A 58 10.40 8.96 -10.85
C PRO A 58 10.62 7.66 -10.06
N GLY A 59 9.80 6.62 -10.34
CA GLY A 59 10.03 5.23 -10.01
C GLY A 59 9.38 4.74 -8.72
N LEU A 60 9.88 3.62 -8.18
CA LEU A 60 9.27 2.89 -7.07
C LEU A 60 10.27 2.63 -5.94
N SER A 61 9.81 2.77 -4.71
CA SER A 61 10.57 2.36 -3.52
C SER A 61 9.75 1.44 -2.62
N VAL A 62 10.46 0.57 -1.90
CA VAL A 62 9.85 -0.29 -0.87
C VAL A 62 9.52 0.57 0.35
N LYS A 63 8.23 0.68 0.65
CA LYS A 63 7.74 1.33 1.87
C LYS A 63 7.91 0.42 3.09
N SER A 64 7.52 -0.84 2.93
CA SER A 64 7.65 -1.87 3.97
C SER A 64 7.66 -3.27 3.34
N VAL A 65 8.17 -4.22 4.08
CA VAL A 65 8.10 -5.66 3.78
C VAL A 65 7.21 -6.37 4.80
N VAL A 66 6.58 -7.45 4.37
CA VAL A 66 5.82 -8.33 5.27
C VAL A 66 6.83 -9.18 6.02
N GLU A 67 6.81 -9.10 7.35
CA GLU A 67 7.67 -9.91 8.23
C GLU A 67 7.51 -11.41 7.91
N ASP A 68 8.62 -12.12 7.84
CA ASP A 68 8.70 -13.52 7.41
C ASP A 68 8.06 -13.80 6.04
N GLY A 69 7.80 -12.77 5.26
CA GLY A 69 7.30 -12.89 3.88
C GLY A 69 8.41 -13.22 2.87
N PRO A 70 8.03 -13.54 1.62
CA PRO A 70 9.00 -13.88 0.57
C PRO A 70 10.05 -12.79 0.32
N ALA A 71 9.65 -11.52 0.35
CA ALA A 71 10.56 -10.39 0.18
C ALA A 71 11.55 -10.25 1.32
N ASP A 72 11.07 -10.37 2.56
CA ASP A 72 11.88 -10.26 3.78
C ASP A 72 12.94 -11.35 3.82
N ARG A 73 12.56 -12.60 3.61
CA ARG A 73 13.50 -13.75 3.54
C ARG A 73 14.50 -13.65 2.39
N SER A 74 14.21 -12.83 1.39
CA SER A 74 15.11 -12.58 0.26
C SER A 74 15.98 -11.32 0.43
N ASP A 75 16.02 -10.73 1.62
CA ASP A 75 16.77 -9.50 1.93
C ASP A 75 16.27 -8.24 1.20
N LEU A 76 15.01 -8.19 0.77
CA LEU A 76 14.38 -6.91 0.41
C LEU A 76 14.08 -6.12 1.67
N ARG A 77 14.31 -4.79 1.63
CA ARG A 77 14.17 -3.93 2.80
C ARG A 77 13.42 -2.64 2.46
N ALA A 78 12.81 -2.04 3.46
CA ALA A 78 12.27 -0.69 3.35
C ALA A 78 13.37 0.28 2.89
N GLY A 79 13.04 1.19 2.00
CA GLY A 79 13.97 2.15 1.39
C GLY A 79 14.67 1.64 0.12
N ASP A 80 14.57 0.35 -0.24
CA ASP A 80 15.09 -0.15 -1.50
C ASP A 80 14.36 0.51 -2.67
N ARG A 81 15.11 1.08 -3.60
CA ARG A 81 14.57 1.61 -4.84
C ARG A 81 14.65 0.56 -5.93
N PHE A 82 13.54 0.27 -6.56
CA PHE A 82 13.47 -0.69 -7.65
C PHE A 82 14.05 -0.08 -8.94
N MET A 83 15.04 -0.75 -9.52
CA MET A 83 15.71 -0.33 -10.74
C MET A 83 15.31 -1.21 -11.93
N ALA A 84 15.12 -2.51 -11.71
CA ALA A 84 14.64 -3.45 -12.73
C ALA A 84 14.02 -4.68 -12.06
N VAL A 85 13.07 -5.32 -12.74
CA VAL A 85 12.45 -6.60 -12.36
C VAL A 85 12.42 -7.51 -13.58
N ASN A 86 13.02 -8.70 -13.48
CA ASN A 86 13.14 -9.67 -14.57
C ASN A 86 13.64 -9.03 -15.90
N GLY A 87 14.61 -8.11 -15.81
CA GLY A 87 15.17 -7.40 -16.95
C GLY A 87 14.37 -6.20 -17.45
N LYS A 88 13.15 -5.99 -16.97
CA LYS A 88 12.35 -4.81 -17.33
C LYS A 88 12.71 -3.66 -16.38
N SER A 89 13.07 -2.48 -16.91
CA SER A 89 13.36 -1.29 -16.12
C SER A 89 12.13 -0.84 -15.33
N THR A 90 12.36 -0.46 -14.06
CA THR A 90 11.33 0.11 -13.18
C THR A 90 11.70 1.51 -12.70
N ARG A 91 12.69 2.15 -13.34
CA ARG A 91 13.19 3.47 -12.92
C ARG A 91 12.12 4.55 -12.99
N ASP A 92 11.24 4.47 -13.99
CA ASP A 92 10.15 5.40 -14.24
C ASP A 92 8.77 4.73 -14.13
N ALA A 93 8.74 3.50 -13.58
CA ALA A 93 7.53 2.71 -13.50
C ALA A 93 6.58 3.22 -12.40
N THR A 94 5.29 3.13 -12.68
CA THR A 94 4.22 3.28 -11.70
C THR A 94 3.93 1.96 -10.99
N ILE A 95 3.13 1.99 -9.91
CA ILE A 95 2.62 0.76 -9.26
C ILE A 95 1.82 -0.09 -10.27
N LYS A 96 1.11 0.54 -11.21
CA LYS A 96 0.35 -0.17 -12.25
C LYS A 96 1.28 -0.96 -13.17
N ASP A 97 2.36 -0.35 -13.63
CA ASP A 97 3.36 -1.01 -14.50
C ASP A 97 4.03 -2.17 -13.76
N PHE A 98 4.38 -1.96 -12.49
CA PHE A 98 4.94 -3.01 -11.65
C PHE A 98 3.99 -4.20 -11.48
N LYS A 99 2.68 -3.97 -11.28
CA LYS A 99 1.69 -5.05 -11.22
C LYS A 99 1.62 -5.87 -12.50
N GLN A 100 1.80 -5.24 -13.66
CA GLN A 100 1.86 -5.95 -14.95
C GLN A 100 3.13 -6.81 -15.04
N ILE A 101 4.29 -6.25 -14.67
CA ILE A 101 5.57 -7.02 -14.64
C ILE A 101 5.46 -8.21 -13.69
N LEU A 102 4.82 -8.05 -12.53
CA LEU A 102 4.56 -9.15 -11.59
C LEU A 102 3.61 -10.21 -12.16
N GLY A 103 2.69 -9.84 -13.06
CA GLY A 103 1.76 -10.76 -13.68
C GLY A 103 2.51 -11.95 -14.31
N ASP A 104 3.51 -11.66 -15.10
CA ASP A 104 4.33 -12.66 -15.78
C ASP A 104 5.11 -13.56 -14.79
N ALA A 105 5.56 -12.97 -13.67
CA ALA A 105 6.34 -13.71 -12.67
C ALA A 105 5.47 -14.59 -11.75
N LYS A 106 4.16 -14.32 -11.64
CA LYS A 106 3.26 -15.12 -10.78
C LYS A 106 3.09 -16.55 -11.25
N GLU A 107 3.19 -16.81 -12.55
CA GLU A 107 3.09 -18.17 -13.09
C GLU A 107 4.29 -19.02 -12.67
N THR A 108 5.50 -18.48 -12.81
CA THR A 108 6.74 -19.19 -12.45
C THR A 108 7.01 -19.17 -10.94
N GLY A 109 6.45 -18.20 -10.24
CA GLY A 109 6.71 -17.96 -8.81
C GLY A 109 8.11 -17.45 -8.51
N ARG A 110 8.91 -17.12 -9.53
CA ARG A 110 10.28 -16.63 -9.38
C ARG A 110 10.44 -15.28 -10.03
N LEU A 111 11.14 -14.39 -9.35
CA LEU A 111 11.56 -13.13 -9.94
C LEU A 111 12.92 -12.74 -9.38
N TRP A 112 13.66 -11.96 -10.14
CA TRP A 112 14.83 -11.28 -9.67
C TRP A 112 14.64 -9.77 -9.83
N ILE A 113 15.15 -9.04 -8.86
CA ILE A 113 14.98 -7.60 -8.74
C ILE A 113 16.37 -6.97 -8.62
N ILE A 114 16.63 -5.93 -9.39
CA ILE A 114 17.75 -5.03 -9.13
C ILE A 114 17.22 -3.89 -8.29
N VAL A 115 17.77 -3.73 -7.10
CA VAL A 115 17.48 -2.60 -6.21
C VAL A 115 18.70 -1.70 -6.06
N GLN A 116 18.45 -0.42 -5.77
CA GLN A 116 19.46 0.51 -5.28
C GLN A 116 19.24 0.72 -3.79
N ARG A 117 20.27 0.40 -2.99
CA ARG A 117 20.30 0.57 -1.53
C ARG A 117 21.57 1.32 -1.15
N GLY A 118 21.43 2.52 -0.55
CA GLY A 118 22.58 3.33 -0.18
C GLY A 118 23.54 3.64 -1.34
N GLY A 119 23.01 3.87 -2.55
CA GLY A 119 23.79 4.11 -3.75
C GLY A 119 24.32 2.86 -4.46
N ILE A 120 24.24 1.68 -3.84
CA ILE A 120 24.78 0.43 -4.38
C ILE A 120 23.65 -0.37 -5.05
N LEU A 121 23.93 -0.94 -6.23
CA LEU A 121 23.03 -1.85 -6.92
C LEU A 121 23.21 -3.26 -6.36
N LYS A 122 22.09 -3.89 -6.03
CA LYS A 122 22.01 -5.30 -5.59
C LYS A 122 21.02 -6.07 -6.42
N LYS A 123 21.39 -7.29 -6.83
CA LYS A 123 20.46 -8.26 -7.40
C LYS A 123 19.91 -9.11 -6.27
N ILE A 124 18.60 -9.22 -6.20
CA ILE A 124 17.87 -10.01 -5.21
C ILE A 124 16.97 -10.99 -5.95
N ASP A 125 17.16 -12.29 -5.69
CA ASP A 125 16.31 -13.34 -6.24
C ASP A 125 15.22 -13.67 -5.22
N VAL A 126 13.96 -13.60 -5.64
CA VAL A 126 12.80 -13.83 -4.78
C VAL A 126 11.97 -14.98 -5.32
N ARG A 127 11.57 -15.87 -4.40
CA ARG A 127 10.58 -16.90 -4.68
C ARG A 127 9.25 -16.47 -4.05
N MET A 128 8.31 -16.08 -4.90
CA MET A 128 6.96 -15.75 -4.46
C MET A 128 6.24 -17.01 -3.95
N GLU A 129 5.44 -16.84 -2.91
CA GLU A 129 4.70 -17.93 -2.26
C GLU A 129 3.20 -17.71 -2.37
N PRO A 130 2.39 -18.78 -2.37
CA PRO A 130 0.95 -18.63 -2.24
C PRO A 130 0.60 -18.08 -0.86
N TYR A 131 -0.51 -17.34 -0.77
CA TYR A 131 -1.06 -16.93 0.52
C TYR A 131 -1.42 -18.16 1.35
N THR A 132 -1.00 -18.18 2.61
CA THR A 132 -1.45 -19.19 3.58
C THR A 132 -2.89 -18.88 4.02
N LYS A 133 -3.58 -19.90 4.56
CA LYS A 133 -4.92 -19.71 5.14
C LYS A 133 -4.93 -18.61 6.20
N ALA A 134 -3.95 -18.61 7.11
CA ALA A 134 -3.84 -17.61 8.18
C ALA A 134 -3.66 -16.18 7.64
N GLN A 135 -2.89 -16.00 6.56
CA GLN A 135 -2.74 -14.69 5.92
C GLN A 135 -4.04 -14.23 5.26
N ILE A 136 -4.75 -15.13 4.59
CA ILE A 136 -6.06 -14.84 4.02
C ILE A 136 -7.04 -14.45 5.11
N ASP A 137 -7.11 -15.19 6.21
CA ASP A 137 -7.97 -14.91 7.36
C ASP A 137 -7.68 -13.51 7.94
N LYS A 138 -6.41 -13.15 8.07
CA LYS A 138 -5.99 -11.81 8.54
C LYS A 138 -6.42 -10.70 7.58
N ILE A 139 -6.27 -10.90 6.27
CA ILE A 139 -6.68 -9.92 5.24
C ILE A 139 -8.19 -9.74 5.26
N VAL A 140 -8.95 -10.83 5.35
CA VAL A 140 -10.41 -10.80 5.47
C VAL A 140 -10.84 -10.03 6.72
N ALA A 141 -10.30 -10.37 7.89
CA ALA A 141 -10.63 -9.71 9.15
C ALA A 141 -10.33 -8.20 9.09
N GLN A 142 -9.19 -7.82 8.54
CA GLN A 142 -8.84 -6.41 8.36
C GLN A 142 -9.81 -5.69 7.43
N HIS A 143 -10.17 -6.30 6.29
CA HIS A 143 -11.13 -5.71 5.36
C HIS A 143 -12.52 -5.53 5.99
N LEU A 144 -13.00 -6.55 6.72
CA LEU A 144 -14.30 -6.49 7.40
C LEU A 144 -14.31 -5.39 8.48
N ALA A 145 -13.23 -5.22 9.23
CA ALA A 145 -13.09 -4.16 10.21
C ALA A 145 -13.07 -2.77 9.56
N GLU A 146 -12.28 -2.58 8.51
CA GLU A 146 -12.08 -1.26 7.88
C GLU A 146 -13.25 -0.83 6.98
N ALA A 147 -13.79 -1.76 6.19
CA ALA A 147 -14.79 -1.44 5.18
C ALA A 147 -16.24 -1.66 5.64
N HIS A 148 -16.46 -2.52 6.63
CA HIS A 148 -17.79 -2.85 7.13
C HIS A 148 -18.00 -2.50 8.61
N GLY A 149 -16.97 -2.05 9.32
CA GLY A 149 -17.04 -1.74 10.75
C GLY A 149 -17.27 -2.98 11.64
N ILE A 150 -17.03 -4.18 11.12
CA ILE A 150 -17.20 -5.43 11.86
C ILE A 150 -15.86 -5.71 12.56
N GLY A 151 -15.79 -5.40 13.85
CA GLY A 151 -14.60 -5.63 14.65
C GLY A 151 -14.28 -7.12 14.80
N ALA A 152 -13.00 -7.43 15.06
CA ALA A 152 -12.49 -8.79 15.29
C ALA A 152 -13.01 -9.47 16.59
N ALA A 153 -14.19 -9.07 17.09
CA ALA A 153 -14.76 -9.49 18.37
C ALA A 153 -15.49 -10.85 18.33
N SER A 154 -15.42 -11.59 17.23
CA SER A 154 -16.10 -12.90 17.12
C SER A 154 -15.18 -14.07 16.86
N ALA A 155 -13.89 -13.97 17.20
CA ALA A 155 -12.99 -15.11 17.26
C ALA A 155 -12.62 -15.40 18.72
N GLN A 156 -13.59 -15.86 19.51
CA GLN A 156 -13.33 -16.61 20.75
C GLN A 156 -13.89 -18.02 20.61
N PRO A 157 -13.12 -19.01 21.09
CA PRO A 157 -13.38 -20.43 20.90
C PRO A 157 -14.65 -20.92 21.58
#